data_2d0021098da62383e0abb26662285ad0
#
_entry.id   2d0021098da62383e0abb26662285ad0
#
_cell.length_a   1.000
_cell.length_b   1.000
_cell.length_c   1.000
_cell.angle_alpha   90.00
_cell.angle_beta   90.00
_cell.angle_gamma   90.00
#
_symmetry.space_group_name_H-M   'P 1'
#
loop_
_entity.id
_entity.type
_entity.pdbx_description
1 polymer ?
#
loop_
_entity_poly.entity_id
_entity_poly.type
_entity_poly.pdbx_seq_one_letter_code
_entity_poly.pdbx_strand_id
1 'polypeptide(L)'
;TLLASSAASDVYKRQDVDYMFVDMPPGTGDVPLTVFQSLPIDGVVIVTTPQDLVSMIVAKAVNMAKLMNVPVLGIVENMSYYKCPDCGKEHAIFGESKVDKVAKEFGIENTARLPIDPVIAAMVDAGEVESVDGGNISGIADVIERRGNK
;
A
#
# COMPACT_ATOMS: atom_id res chain seq x y z
N THR A 1 -12.43 -21.46 -11.37
CA THR A 1 -12.73 -21.16 -12.80
C THR A 1 -13.77 -20.04 -12.97
N LEU A 2 -14.55 -19.70 -11.94
CA LEU A 2 -15.60 -18.66 -12.00
C LEU A 2 -15.11 -17.25 -11.68
N LEU A 3 -13.99 -17.08 -11.00
CA LEU A 3 -13.44 -15.78 -10.63
C LEU A 3 -12.75 -15.06 -11.81
N ALA A 4 -12.16 -15.78 -12.74
CA ALA A 4 -11.53 -15.19 -13.93
C ALA A 4 -12.54 -14.59 -14.92
N SER A 5 -13.74 -15.14 -15.01
CA SER A 5 -14.82 -14.65 -15.86
C SER A 5 -15.42 -13.33 -15.34
N SER A 6 -15.51 -13.15 -14.05
CA SER A 6 -16.03 -11.92 -13.42
C SER A 6 -15.02 -10.75 -13.56
N ALA A 7 -13.75 -11.01 -13.35
CA ALA A 7 -12.71 -9.99 -13.51
C ALA A 7 -12.58 -9.47 -14.96
N ALA A 8 -12.65 -10.37 -15.94
CA ALA A 8 -12.59 -9.99 -17.35
C ALA A 8 -13.81 -9.15 -17.78
N SER A 9 -15.02 -9.47 -17.28
CA SER A 9 -16.22 -8.68 -17.58
C SER A 9 -16.24 -7.32 -16.87
N ASP A 10 -15.60 -7.20 -15.69
CA ASP A 10 -15.47 -5.92 -14.98
C ASP A 10 -14.44 -4.99 -15.63
N VAL A 11 -13.34 -5.53 -16.13
CA VAL A 11 -12.34 -4.76 -16.90
C VAL A 11 -12.97 -4.18 -18.17
N TYR A 12 -13.85 -4.92 -18.84
CA TYR A 12 -14.54 -4.43 -20.04
C TYR A 12 -15.55 -3.30 -19.74
N LYS A 13 -16.10 -3.25 -18.53
CA LYS A 13 -17.04 -2.21 -18.08
C LYS A 13 -16.37 -0.92 -17.58
N ARG A 14 -15.05 -0.95 -17.33
CA ARG A 14 -14.30 0.16 -16.74
C ARG A 14 -13.30 0.80 -17.71
N GLN A 15 -13.73 1.02 -18.95
CA GLN A 15 -12.87 1.60 -20.00
C GLN A 15 -12.49 3.08 -19.75
N ASP A 16 -13.18 3.76 -18.84
CA ASP A 16 -12.94 5.17 -18.50
C ASP A 16 -12.24 5.34 -17.13
N VAL A 17 -11.43 4.37 -16.71
CA VAL A 17 -10.70 4.41 -15.43
C VAL A 17 -9.23 4.64 -15.69
N ASP A 18 -8.67 5.73 -15.15
CA ASP A 18 -7.25 6.07 -15.28
C ASP A 18 -6.36 5.17 -14.40
N TYR A 19 -6.85 4.79 -13.22
CA TYR A 19 -6.11 3.97 -12.24
C TYR A 19 -6.98 2.84 -11.70
N MET A 20 -6.39 1.65 -11.60
CA MET A 20 -7.00 0.50 -10.94
C MET A 20 -6.11 0.03 -9.79
N PHE A 21 -6.66 0.04 -8.58
CA PHE A 21 -6.01 -0.49 -7.40
C PHE A 21 -6.54 -1.88 -7.10
N VAL A 22 -5.62 -2.82 -6.85
CA VAL A 22 -5.96 -4.19 -6.46
C VAL A 22 -5.47 -4.40 -5.03
N ASP A 23 -6.41 -4.48 -4.09
CA ASP A 23 -6.12 -4.85 -2.70
C ASP A 23 -5.94 -6.36 -2.61
N MET A 24 -4.75 -6.78 -2.19
CA MET A 24 -4.36 -8.18 -2.14
C MET A 24 -4.37 -8.71 -0.71
N PRO A 25 -4.70 -9.99 -0.49
CA PRO A 25 -4.57 -10.59 0.82
C PRO A 25 -3.11 -10.57 1.29
N PRO A 26 -2.87 -10.63 2.61
CA PRO A 26 -1.53 -10.60 3.17
C PRO A 26 -0.70 -11.81 2.74
N GLY A 27 0.61 -11.57 2.60
CA GLY A 27 1.59 -12.62 2.29
C GLY A 27 2.03 -12.66 0.83
N THR A 28 2.81 -13.67 0.51
CA THR A 28 3.43 -13.90 -0.81
C THR A 28 3.00 -15.23 -1.41
N GLY A 29 1.75 -15.65 -1.14
CA GLY A 29 1.19 -16.92 -1.60
C GLY A 29 0.66 -16.88 -3.03
N ASP A 30 -0.21 -17.82 -3.35
CA ASP A 30 -0.69 -18.06 -4.71
C ASP A 30 -1.54 -16.90 -5.27
N VAL A 31 -2.25 -16.15 -4.41
CA VAL A 31 -3.15 -15.07 -4.87
C VAL A 31 -2.35 -13.89 -5.43
N PRO A 32 -1.37 -13.29 -4.70
CA PRO A 32 -0.50 -12.28 -5.28
C PRO A 32 0.22 -12.75 -6.54
N LEU A 33 0.71 -13.97 -6.56
CA LEU A 33 1.39 -14.54 -7.71
C LEU A 33 0.46 -14.61 -8.94
N THR A 34 -0.79 -15.04 -8.74
CA THR A 34 -1.79 -15.10 -9.80
C THR A 34 -2.12 -13.71 -10.35
N VAL A 35 -2.24 -12.71 -9.47
CA VAL A 35 -2.49 -11.32 -9.87
C VAL A 35 -1.34 -10.79 -10.74
N PHE A 36 -0.09 -10.96 -10.30
CA PHE A 36 1.09 -10.55 -11.06
C PHE A 36 1.23 -11.24 -12.43
N GLN A 37 0.76 -12.48 -12.54
CA GLN A 37 0.82 -13.24 -13.80
C GLN A 37 -0.35 -12.93 -14.74
N SER A 38 -1.48 -12.46 -14.20
CA SER A 38 -2.72 -12.31 -14.96
C SER A 38 -3.04 -10.87 -15.36
N LEU A 39 -2.48 -9.90 -14.64
CA LEU A 39 -2.74 -8.48 -14.87
C LEU A 39 -1.45 -7.74 -15.24
N PRO A 40 -1.54 -6.75 -16.13
CA PRO A 40 -0.44 -5.84 -16.42
C PRO A 40 -0.27 -4.87 -15.26
N ILE A 41 0.59 -5.20 -14.30
CA ILE A 41 0.81 -4.40 -13.09
C ILE A 41 1.93 -3.38 -13.34
N ASP A 42 1.63 -2.09 -13.21
CA ASP A 42 2.59 -0.99 -13.36
C ASP A 42 3.50 -0.82 -12.15
N GLY A 43 3.06 -1.28 -10.98
CA GLY A 43 3.85 -1.24 -9.76
C GLY A 43 3.11 -1.73 -8.53
N VAL A 44 3.84 -1.89 -7.44
CA VAL A 44 3.27 -2.29 -6.15
C VAL A 44 3.61 -1.27 -5.07
N VAL A 45 2.67 -1.04 -4.16
CA VAL A 45 2.89 -0.35 -2.89
C VAL A 45 2.80 -1.39 -1.78
N ILE A 46 3.84 -1.48 -0.95
CA ILE A 46 3.89 -2.42 0.17
C ILE A 46 3.33 -1.73 1.40
N VAL A 47 2.27 -2.29 1.98
CA VAL A 47 1.69 -1.80 3.22
C VAL A 47 2.14 -2.69 4.38
N THR A 48 2.59 -2.07 5.46
CA THR A 48 3.12 -2.75 6.64
C THR A 48 2.76 -2.01 7.93
N THR A 49 3.15 -2.54 9.09
CA THR A 49 2.98 -1.94 10.42
C THR A 49 4.31 -1.94 11.17
N PRO A 50 4.56 -1.10 12.22
CA PRO A 50 5.87 -0.97 12.87
C PRO A 50 6.25 -2.14 13.82
N GLN A 51 5.98 -3.39 13.43
CA GLN A 51 6.31 -4.58 14.24
C GLN A 51 7.68 -5.18 13.84
N ASP A 52 8.27 -5.99 14.72
CA ASP A 52 9.64 -6.51 14.53
C ASP A 52 9.85 -7.38 13.29
N LEU A 53 8.82 -8.03 12.79
CA LEU A 53 8.88 -8.89 11.61
C LEU A 53 8.77 -8.14 10.27
N VAL A 54 8.61 -6.82 10.29
CA VAL A 54 8.40 -5.98 9.11
C VAL A 54 9.48 -6.14 8.06
N SER A 55 10.76 -6.10 8.45
CA SER A 55 11.85 -6.23 7.49
C SER A 55 11.80 -7.55 6.72
N MET A 56 11.42 -8.65 7.38
CA MET A 56 11.26 -9.95 6.72
C MET A 56 10.06 -10.00 5.77
N ILE A 57 8.93 -9.39 6.16
CA ILE A 57 7.71 -9.35 5.33
C ILE A 57 7.96 -8.47 4.10
N VAL A 58 8.54 -7.28 4.30
CA VAL A 58 8.91 -6.38 3.21
C VAL A 58 9.93 -7.04 2.28
N ALA A 59 10.96 -7.72 2.82
CA ALA A 59 11.93 -8.45 2.02
C ALA A 59 11.28 -9.50 1.10
N LYS A 60 10.33 -10.28 1.63
CA LYS A 60 9.61 -11.27 0.82
C LYS A 60 8.79 -10.62 -0.29
N ALA A 61 8.06 -9.53 0.02
CA ALA A 61 7.26 -8.81 -0.96
C ALA A 61 8.14 -8.17 -2.05
N VAL A 62 9.25 -7.53 -1.67
CA VAL A 62 10.21 -6.95 -2.62
C VAL A 62 10.83 -8.01 -3.52
N ASN A 63 11.24 -9.15 -2.95
CA ASN A 63 11.84 -10.23 -3.71
C ASN A 63 10.81 -10.82 -4.70
N MET A 64 9.57 -10.99 -4.30
CA MET A 64 8.51 -11.45 -5.20
C MET A 64 8.26 -10.45 -6.33
N ALA A 65 8.14 -9.16 -6.04
CA ALA A 65 7.98 -8.12 -7.04
C ALA A 65 9.16 -8.12 -8.05
N LYS A 66 10.39 -8.26 -7.56
CA LYS A 66 11.59 -8.40 -8.41
C LYS A 66 11.55 -9.63 -9.31
N LEU A 67 11.15 -10.79 -8.79
CA LEU A 67 11.00 -12.02 -9.57
C LEU A 67 9.96 -11.89 -10.68
N MET A 68 8.90 -11.12 -10.42
CA MET A 68 7.84 -10.84 -11.38
C MET A 68 8.15 -9.63 -12.28
N ASN A 69 9.32 -9.01 -12.11
CA ASN A 69 9.74 -7.80 -12.83
C ASN A 69 8.77 -6.61 -12.68
N VAL A 70 8.13 -6.52 -11.49
CA VAL A 70 7.22 -5.43 -11.13
C VAL A 70 7.95 -4.48 -10.18
N PRO A 71 7.98 -3.16 -10.44
CA PRO A 71 8.66 -2.22 -9.58
C PRO A 71 7.90 -1.97 -8.27
N VAL A 72 8.65 -1.80 -7.18
CA VAL A 72 8.10 -1.34 -5.91
C VAL A 72 8.10 0.19 -5.91
N LEU A 73 6.91 0.79 -5.85
CA LEU A 73 6.70 2.25 -5.91
C LEU A 73 6.94 2.93 -4.58
N GLY A 74 6.68 2.22 -3.48
CA GLY A 74 6.88 2.73 -2.15
C GLY A 74 6.46 1.76 -1.05
N ILE A 75 6.74 2.17 0.19
CA ILE A 75 6.31 1.46 1.40
C ILE A 75 5.45 2.41 2.24
N VAL A 76 4.29 1.95 2.65
CA VAL A 76 3.40 2.65 3.59
C VAL A 76 3.41 1.90 4.93
N GLU A 77 3.87 2.57 5.98
CA GLU A 77 3.78 2.05 7.34
C GLU A 77 2.49 2.54 7.99
N ASN A 78 1.49 1.68 8.04
CA ASN A 78 0.21 1.95 8.69
C ASN A 78 0.34 1.77 10.21
N MET A 79 -0.47 2.49 10.98
CA MET A 79 -0.45 2.48 12.46
C MET A 79 0.93 2.85 13.03
N SER A 80 1.67 3.71 12.35
CA SER A 80 3.05 4.06 12.67
C SER A 80 3.16 4.77 14.02
N TYR A 81 2.19 5.61 14.35
CA TYR A 81 2.15 6.36 15.60
C TYR A 81 0.70 6.77 15.93
N TYR A 82 0.49 7.13 17.18
CA TYR A 82 -0.72 7.78 17.65
C TYR A 82 -0.41 9.20 18.10
N LYS A 83 -1.14 10.18 17.59
CA LYS A 83 -0.99 11.57 17.99
C LYS A 83 -2.00 11.91 19.10
N CYS A 84 -1.49 12.24 20.28
CA CYS A 84 -2.34 12.62 21.40
C CYS A 84 -3.16 13.87 21.06
N PRO A 85 -4.50 13.83 21.19
CA PRO A 85 -5.35 14.99 20.86
C PRO A 85 -5.15 16.17 21.81
N ASP A 86 -4.73 15.94 23.05
CA ASP A 86 -4.59 16.99 24.07
C ASP A 86 -3.26 17.76 23.94
N CYS A 87 -2.15 17.06 23.67
CA CYS A 87 -0.83 17.68 23.69
C CYS A 87 -0.08 17.58 22.35
N GLY A 88 -0.64 16.89 21.34
CA GLY A 88 -0.05 16.71 20.01
C GLY A 88 1.18 15.80 19.97
N LYS A 89 1.59 15.19 21.10
CA LYS A 89 2.75 14.30 21.15
C LYS A 89 2.46 12.98 20.42
N GLU A 90 3.43 12.54 19.63
CA GLU A 90 3.37 11.24 18.96
C GLU A 90 3.85 10.12 19.90
N HIS A 91 3.14 9.00 19.85
CA HIS A 91 3.42 7.81 20.62
C HIS A 91 3.55 6.61 19.68
N ALA A 92 4.66 5.90 19.76
CA ALA A 92 4.92 4.69 19.00
C ALA A 92 4.28 3.48 19.71
N ILE A 93 2.96 3.30 19.52
CA ILE A 93 2.17 2.26 20.23
C ILE A 93 2.66 0.85 19.90
N PHE A 94 3.03 0.61 18.64
CA PHE A 94 3.48 -0.69 18.14
C PHE A 94 5.01 -0.77 17.95
N GLY A 95 5.76 0.15 18.56
CA GLY A 95 7.21 0.23 18.45
C GLY A 95 7.68 1.35 17.52
N GLU A 96 8.98 1.60 17.55
CA GLU A 96 9.59 2.64 16.73
C GLU A 96 9.57 2.26 15.24
N SER A 97 9.27 3.25 14.39
CA SER A 97 9.26 3.06 12.94
C SER A 97 10.62 2.59 12.41
N LYS A 98 10.58 1.57 11.57
CA LYS A 98 11.77 1.02 10.88
C LYS A 98 11.66 1.19 9.36
N VAL A 99 10.60 1.84 8.86
CA VAL A 99 10.28 1.92 7.44
C VAL A 99 11.42 2.54 6.62
N ASP A 100 12.00 3.65 7.08
CA ASP A 100 13.07 4.34 6.35
C ASP A 100 14.36 3.50 6.29
N LYS A 101 14.66 2.75 7.35
CA LYS A 101 15.81 1.83 7.35
C LYS A 101 15.60 0.70 6.35
N VAL A 102 14.41 0.10 6.37
CA VAL A 102 14.04 -0.99 5.46
C VAL A 102 14.00 -0.51 4.02
N ALA A 103 13.41 0.66 3.76
CA ALA A 103 13.37 1.26 2.43
C ALA A 103 14.77 1.48 1.85
N LYS A 104 15.71 2.01 2.65
CA LYS A 104 17.12 2.19 2.25
C LYS A 104 17.80 0.87 1.91
N GLU A 105 17.57 -0.18 2.71
CA GLU A 105 18.15 -1.51 2.48
C GLU A 105 17.74 -2.09 1.13
N PHE A 106 16.50 -1.84 0.68
CA PHE A 106 15.98 -2.35 -0.58
C PHE A 106 16.04 -1.35 -1.75
N GLY A 107 16.56 -0.15 -1.52
CA GLY A 107 16.66 0.90 -2.54
C GLY A 107 15.29 1.49 -2.93
N ILE A 108 14.35 1.54 -1.99
CA ILE A 108 13.03 2.13 -2.19
C ILE A 108 13.07 3.57 -1.68
N GLU A 109 12.76 4.52 -2.57
CA GLU A 109 12.89 5.95 -2.27
C GLU A 109 11.67 6.54 -1.55
N ASN A 110 10.49 5.97 -1.79
CA ASN A 110 9.25 6.55 -1.32
C ASN A 110 8.73 5.78 -0.11
N THR A 111 8.58 6.49 1.01
CA THR A 111 7.97 5.96 2.23
C THR A 111 6.87 6.90 2.72
N ALA A 112 5.85 6.34 3.35
CA ALA A 112 4.82 7.09 4.04
C ALA A 112 4.53 6.46 5.40
N ARG A 113 4.16 7.28 6.38
CA ARG A 113 3.78 6.85 7.72
C ARG A 113 2.37 7.35 8.03
N LEU A 114 1.46 6.42 8.32
CA LEU A 114 0.09 6.74 8.67
C LEU A 114 -0.12 6.63 10.19
N PRO A 115 -0.82 7.59 10.80
CA PRO A 115 -1.18 7.51 12.20
C PRO A 115 -2.26 6.47 12.47
N ILE A 116 -2.40 6.09 13.73
CA ILE A 116 -3.64 5.51 14.24
C ILE A 116 -4.63 6.69 14.40
N ASP A 117 -5.64 6.72 13.55
CA ASP A 117 -6.64 7.79 13.53
C ASP A 117 -8.06 7.23 13.64
N PRO A 118 -8.71 7.36 14.80
CA PRO A 118 -10.10 6.92 14.99
C PRO A 118 -11.11 7.67 14.10
N VAL A 119 -10.78 8.89 13.67
CA VAL A 119 -11.67 9.69 12.80
C VAL A 119 -11.73 9.06 11.42
N ILE A 120 -10.57 8.64 10.87
CA ILE A 120 -10.53 7.92 9.59
C ILE A 120 -11.37 6.64 9.67
N ALA A 121 -11.24 5.86 10.74
CA ALA A 121 -12.03 4.65 10.93
C ALA A 121 -13.54 4.95 10.90
N ALA A 122 -13.99 5.97 11.63
CA ALA A 122 -15.38 6.38 11.66
C ALA A 122 -15.89 6.86 10.29
N MET A 123 -15.08 7.61 9.53
CA MET A 123 -15.43 8.08 8.19
C MET A 123 -15.56 6.90 7.21
N VAL A 124 -14.66 5.93 7.28
CA VAL A 124 -14.72 4.72 6.45
C VAL A 124 -15.98 3.90 6.78
N ASP A 125 -16.30 3.73 8.05
CA ASP A 125 -17.53 3.03 8.48
C ASP A 125 -18.80 3.75 8.02
N ALA A 126 -18.76 5.07 7.93
CA ALA A 126 -19.86 5.89 7.38
C ALA A 126 -19.93 5.88 5.83
N GLY A 127 -18.96 5.30 5.14
CA GLY A 127 -18.87 5.30 3.68
C GLY A 127 -18.33 6.62 3.10
N GLU A 128 -17.68 7.45 3.92
CA GLU A 128 -17.15 8.78 3.55
C GLU A 128 -15.64 8.75 3.29
N VAL A 129 -15.12 7.64 2.79
CA VAL A 129 -13.67 7.44 2.55
C VAL A 129 -13.08 8.52 1.63
N GLU A 130 -13.85 9.03 0.67
CA GLU A 130 -13.41 10.08 -0.26
C GLU A 130 -13.13 11.43 0.42
N SER A 131 -13.67 11.63 1.62
CA SER A 131 -13.48 12.85 2.42
C SER A 131 -12.26 12.78 3.35
N VAL A 132 -11.57 11.62 3.39
CA VAL A 132 -10.36 11.43 4.21
C VAL A 132 -9.20 12.23 3.63
N ASP A 133 -8.50 12.99 4.49
CA ASP A 133 -7.28 13.70 4.08
C ASP A 133 -6.15 12.70 3.78
N GLY A 134 -5.77 12.64 2.50
CA GLY A 134 -4.67 11.80 2.00
C GLY A 134 -3.28 12.41 2.11
N GLY A 135 -3.10 13.54 2.80
CA GLY A 135 -1.84 14.29 2.85
C GLY A 135 -0.61 13.44 3.26
N ASN A 136 -0.82 12.46 4.14
CA ASN A 136 0.26 11.58 4.59
C ASN A 136 0.78 10.60 3.52
N ILE A 137 0.03 10.37 2.43
CA ILE A 137 0.41 9.47 1.33
C ILE A 137 0.61 10.20 0.01
N SER A 138 0.58 11.52 -0.01
CA SER A 138 0.70 12.34 -1.22
C SER A 138 1.95 12.01 -2.04
N GLY A 139 3.10 11.78 -1.39
CA GLY A 139 4.33 11.39 -2.07
C GLY A 139 4.24 10.03 -2.80
N ILE A 140 3.44 9.10 -2.29
CA ILE A 140 3.17 7.82 -2.97
C ILE A 140 2.22 8.07 -4.16
N ALA A 141 1.18 8.90 -3.98
CA ALA A 141 0.26 9.27 -5.05
C ALA A 141 1.00 9.92 -6.23
N ASP A 142 1.90 10.89 -5.96
CA ASP A 142 2.73 11.54 -6.99
C ASP A 142 3.57 10.56 -7.81
N VAL A 143 4.04 9.47 -7.18
CA VAL A 143 4.82 8.44 -7.88
C VAL A 143 3.93 7.60 -8.79
N ILE A 144 2.72 7.28 -8.34
CA ILE A 144 1.73 6.54 -9.12
C ILE A 144 1.31 7.36 -10.34
N GLU A 145 0.96 8.64 -10.16
CA GLU A 145 0.56 9.53 -11.24
C GLU A 145 1.64 9.72 -12.30
N ARG A 146 2.89 9.89 -11.88
CA ARG A 146 4.04 9.98 -12.81
C ARG A 146 4.25 8.74 -13.65
N ARG A 147 3.78 7.58 -13.19
CA ARG A 147 3.83 6.35 -13.97
C ARG A 147 2.66 6.19 -14.93
N GLY A 148 1.46 6.55 -14.51
CA GLY A 148 0.26 6.49 -15.36
C GLY A 148 0.32 7.41 -16.58
N ASN A 149 1.14 8.47 -16.52
CA ASN A 149 1.33 9.44 -17.60
C ASN A 149 2.45 9.06 -18.61
N LYS A 150 2.96 7.82 -18.59
CA LYS A 150 3.93 7.28 -19.55
C LYS A 150 3.28 6.30 -20.52
#